data_1175e0f5e635a3bfed6ca46b3df3bf8e
#
_entry.id   1175e0f5e635a3bfed6ca46b3df3bf8e
#
_cell.length_a   1.000
_cell.length_b   1.000
_cell.length_c   1.000
_cell.angle_alpha   90.00
_cell.angle_beta   90.00
_cell.angle_gamma   90.00
#
_symmetry.space_group_name_H-M   'P 1'
#
loop_
_entity.id
_entity.type
_entity.pdbx_description
1 polymer ?
#
loop_
_entity_poly.entity_id
_entity_poly.type
_entity_poly.pdbx_seq_one_letter_code
_entity_poly.pdbx_strand_id
1 'polypeptide(L)'
;FLDTAFPETICDKEGKPLTCNDHPAGHNGYVSPAIKDKGIHSVFYMDGPAGIGRTAWPTEMLLACAFNKEAWYRFGEAVGAECEEAQVDVWLAPAVNIHRNPLCGRNFEYFSEDPFLTGVCACAITKGVQENHQVLVCPKHFAVNEQETYRRGNAKKQYDAVDSVITERAARELYLKPFEMLVKKANVRCIMTSFNKINGIFAGGNSDLCNRILREEWG
;
A
#
# COMPACT_ATOMS: atom_id res chain seq x y z
N PHE A 1 -10.74 -17.71 -3.82
CA PHE A 1 -11.11 -16.93 -2.63
C PHE A 1 -10.91 -15.43 -2.84
N LEU A 2 -9.97 -15.02 -3.68
CA LEU A 2 -9.66 -13.60 -3.93
C LEU A 2 -10.42 -13.00 -5.12
N ASP A 3 -10.95 -13.81 -6.03
CA ASP A 3 -11.87 -13.34 -7.08
C ASP A 3 -13.25 -12.90 -6.52
N THR A 4 -13.53 -13.23 -5.24
CA THR A 4 -14.76 -12.84 -4.54
C THR A 4 -14.54 -11.80 -3.44
N ALA A 5 -13.27 -11.44 -3.14
CA ALA A 5 -12.95 -10.47 -2.08
C ALA A 5 -13.33 -9.03 -2.44
N PHE A 6 -13.50 -8.75 -3.73
CA PHE A 6 -14.15 -7.55 -4.23
C PHE A 6 -15.35 -8.04 -5.03
N PRO A 7 -16.53 -8.11 -4.43
CA PRO A 7 -17.73 -8.33 -5.22
C PRO A 7 -17.70 -7.28 -6.34
N GLU A 8 -17.95 -7.70 -7.57
CA GLU A 8 -18.02 -6.80 -8.73
C GLU A 8 -18.97 -5.64 -8.47
N THR A 9 -19.78 -5.76 -7.40
CA THR A 9 -20.77 -4.79 -6.99
C THR A 9 -20.96 -4.86 -5.47
N ILE A 10 -20.50 -3.83 -4.75
CA ILE A 10 -20.93 -3.59 -3.38
C ILE A 10 -22.29 -2.90 -3.47
N CYS A 11 -23.29 -3.45 -2.83
CA CYS A 11 -24.64 -2.88 -2.82
C CYS A 11 -24.96 -2.22 -1.48
N ASP A 12 -25.80 -1.18 -1.49
CA ASP A 12 -26.45 -0.65 -0.28
C ASP A 12 -27.49 -1.63 0.30
N LYS A 13 -28.18 -1.23 1.36
CA LYS A 13 -29.19 -2.09 2.00
C LYS A 13 -30.41 -2.38 1.12
N GLU A 14 -30.66 -1.56 0.13
CA GLU A 14 -31.72 -1.68 -0.87
C GLU A 14 -31.28 -2.50 -2.08
N GLY A 15 -30.04 -3.03 -2.09
CA GLY A 15 -29.48 -3.81 -3.19
C GLY A 15 -29.03 -2.97 -4.38
N LYS A 16 -28.95 -1.65 -4.25
CA LYS A 16 -28.43 -0.78 -5.30
C LYS A 16 -26.90 -0.86 -5.31
N PRO A 17 -26.27 -1.12 -6.47
CA PRO A 17 -24.84 -1.12 -6.61
C PRO A 17 -24.21 0.20 -6.15
N LEU A 18 -23.29 0.12 -5.21
CA LEU A 18 -22.40 1.25 -4.88
C LEU A 18 -21.26 1.23 -5.86
N THR A 19 -21.14 2.27 -6.65
CA THR A 19 -20.05 2.47 -7.61
C THR A 19 -19.08 3.50 -7.04
N CYS A 20 -17.88 3.60 -7.60
CA CYS A 20 -16.96 4.70 -7.31
C CYS A 20 -17.58 6.09 -7.60
N ASN A 21 -18.66 6.14 -8.40
CA ASN A 21 -19.41 7.37 -8.70
C ASN A 21 -20.31 7.82 -7.54
N ASP A 22 -20.55 7.00 -6.54
CA ASP A 22 -21.27 7.38 -5.32
C ASP A 22 -20.37 8.16 -4.35
N HIS A 23 -19.06 8.25 -4.64
CA HIS A 23 -18.15 9.14 -3.94
C HIS A 23 -18.29 10.57 -4.46
N PRO A 24 -18.37 11.60 -3.58
CA PRO A 24 -18.61 12.99 -3.97
C PRO A 24 -17.65 13.55 -5.02
N ALA A 25 -16.43 13.06 -5.07
CA ALA A 25 -15.41 13.52 -6.00
C ALA A 25 -15.41 12.83 -7.37
N GLY A 26 -16.24 11.79 -7.60
CA GLY A 26 -16.35 11.10 -8.89
C GLY A 26 -15.06 10.40 -9.36
N HIS A 27 -14.22 9.91 -8.45
CA HIS A 27 -12.93 9.32 -8.75
C HIS A 27 -12.97 7.80 -8.99
N ASN A 28 -11.99 7.30 -9.74
CA ASN A 28 -11.75 5.88 -10.02
C ASN A 28 -11.04 5.17 -8.84
N GLY A 29 -11.53 5.35 -7.62
CA GLY A 29 -10.99 4.71 -6.43
C GLY A 29 -11.87 3.56 -5.93
N TYR A 30 -11.51 3.04 -4.75
CA TYR A 30 -12.27 2.01 -4.05
C TYR A 30 -13.03 2.64 -2.89
N VAL A 31 -14.23 2.17 -2.62
CA VAL A 31 -15.07 2.68 -1.54
C VAL A 31 -15.48 1.54 -0.61
N SER A 32 -15.24 1.72 0.70
CA SER A 32 -15.91 0.92 1.72
C SER A 32 -17.21 1.62 2.09
N PRO A 33 -18.38 0.98 1.94
CA PRO A 33 -19.66 1.64 2.18
C PRO A 33 -19.86 1.99 3.65
N ALA A 34 -20.63 3.06 3.89
CA ALA A 34 -21.00 3.45 5.23
C ALA A 34 -21.92 2.41 5.90
N ILE A 35 -21.77 2.24 7.22
CA ILE A 35 -22.71 1.49 8.06
C ILE A 35 -23.40 2.51 8.98
N LYS A 36 -24.43 3.16 8.44
CA LYS A 36 -25.08 4.34 9.06
C LYS A 36 -25.63 4.08 10.47
N ASP A 37 -26.23 2.91 10.69
CA ASP A 37 -26.75 2.48 11.99
C ASP A 37 -25.65 2.23 13.05
N LYS A 38 -24.40 2.13 12.63
CA LYS A 38 -23.22 1.99 13.49
C LYS A 38 -22.41 3.28 13.62
N GLY A 39 -22.83 4.35 12.96
CA GLY A 39 -22.05 5.59 12.89
C GLY A 39 -20.72 5.46 12.13
N ILE A 40 -20.59 4.46 11.27
CA ILE A 40 -19.39 4.24 10.44
C ILE A 40 -19.61 4.93 9.10
N HIS A 41 -18.72 5.87 8.77
CA HIS A 41 -18.73 6.57 7.49
C HIS A 41 -18.15 5.70 6.37
N SER A 42 -18.48 6.02 5.11
CA SER A 42 -17.78 5.45 3.95
C SER A 42 -16.31 5.87 3.97
N VAL A 43 -15.43 4.98 3.52
CA VAL A 43 -14.00 5.24 3.40
C VAL A 43 -13.61 5.13 1.94
N PHE A 44 -12.97 6.15 1.43
CA PHE A 44 -12.53 6.22 0.04
C PHE A 44 -11.02 6.00 -0.09
N TYR A 45 -10.64 5.02 -0.90
CA TYR A 45 -9.26 4.63 -1.16
C TYR A 45 -8.84 5.03 -2.56
N MET A 46 -7.66 5.59 -2.71
CA MET A 46 -7.09 5.94 -4.02
C MET A 46 -5.66 5.43 -4.19
N ASP A 47 -5.40 4.76 -5.31
CA ASP A 47 -4.03 4.52 -5.78
C ASP A 47 -3.47 5.85 -6.32
N GLY A 48 -2.21 6.09 -6.32
CA GLY A 48 -1.02 5.36 -6.42
C GLY A 48 0.22 6.16 -5.97
N PRO A 49 1.39 5.51 -6.02
CA PRO A 49 2.65 6.08 -5.52
C PRO A 49 3.15 7.34 -6.23
N ALA A 50 2.79 7.56 -7.48
CA ALA A 50 3.09 8.77 -8.24
C ALA A 50 1.94 9.82 -8.21
N GLY A 51 1.16 9.84 -7.11
CA GLY A 51 0.00 10.73 -6.93
C GLY A 51 -1.33 10.07 -7.26
N ILE A 52 -2.41 10.82 -7.10
CA ILE A 52 -3.79 10.34 -7.22
C ILE A 52 -4.43 10.65 -8.60
N GLY A 53 -3.61 10.92 -9.61
CA GLY A 53 -4.09 11.16 -10.98
C GLY A 53 -4.50 12.61 -11.26
N ARG A 54 -4.26 13.55 -10.36
CA ARG A 54 -4.45 14.99 -10.57
C ARG A 54 -3.17 15.63 -11.12
N THR A 55 -2.11 15.61 -10.35
CA THR A 55 -0.78 16.01 -10.79
C THR A 55 0.04 14.78 -11.19
N ALA A 56 0.81 14.88 -12.27
CA ALA A 56 1.78 13.89 -12.67
C ALA A 56 3.05 14.07 -11.83
N TRP A 57 3.07 13.45 -10.66
CA TRP A 57 4.19 13.48 -9.75
C TRP A 57 5.36 12.59 -10.21
N PRO A 58 6.59 12.85 -9.76
CA PRO A 58 7.71 11.96 -9.99
C PRO A 58 7.44 10.54 -9.48
N THR A 59 8.00 9.53 -10.14
CA THR A 59 7.99 8.16 -9.62
C THR A 59 8.79 8.06 -8.32
N GLU A 60 8.49 7.08 -7.47
CA GLU A 60 9.21 6.89 -6.20
C GLU A 60 10.72 6.66 -6.41
N MET A 61 11.11 5.96 -7.47
CA MET A 61 12.52 5.80 -7.85
C MET A 61 13.19 7.17 -8.12
N LEU A 62 12.52 8.04 -8.85
CA LEU A 62 13.05 9.38 -9.14
C LEU A 62 13.13 10.24 -7.87
N LEU A 63 12.14 10.13 -6.98
CA LEU A 63 12.18 10.79 -5.66
C LEU A 63 13.37 10.30 -4.84
N ALA A 64 13.64 9.00 -4.81
CA ALA A 64 14.78 8.43 -4.09
C ALA A 64 16.12 8.99 -4.59
N CYS A 65 16.26 9.21 -5.90
CA CYS A 65 17.47 9.80 -6.51
C CYS A 65 17.77 11.23 -6.03
N ALA A 66 16.81 11.92 -5.44
CA ALA A 66 17.05 13.26 -4.90
C ALA A 66 17.91 13.26 -3.63
N PHE A 67 17.99 12.16 -2.89
CA PHE A 67 18.68 12.05 -1.58
C PHE A 67 18.38 13.22 -0.62
N ASN A 68 17.15 13.71 -0.64
CA ASN A 68 16.73 14.91 0.09
C ASN A 68 15.45 14.66 0.89
N LYS A 69 15.57 14.55 2.21
CA LYS A 69 14.44 14.27 3.11
C LYS A 69 13.37 15.35 3.08
N GLU A 70 13.78 16.61 2.95
CA GLU A 70 12.85 17.75 2.86
C GLU A 70 12.02 17.66 1.59
N ALA A 71 12.62 17.30 0.45
CA ALA A 71 11.90 17.13 -0.79
C ALA A 71 10.87 15.99 -0.70
N TRP A 72 11.22 14.88 -0.05
CA TRP A 72 10.29 13.76 0.18
C TRP A 72 9.14 14.15 1.11
N TYR A 73 9.43 14.88 2.19
CA TYR A 73 8.40 15.36 3.11
C TYR A 73 7.43 16.31 2.39
N ARG A 74 7.94 17.27 1.61
CA ARG A 74 7.11 18.20 0.83
C ARG A 74 6.29 17.52 -0.26
N PHE A 75 6.84 16.47 -0.88
CA PHE A 75 6.06 15.64 -1.79
C PHE A 75 4.86 15.01 -1.06
N GLY A 76 5.08 14.44 0.13
CA GLY A 76 3.99 13.91 0.96
C GLY A 76 2.94 14.95 1.31
N GLU A 77 3.37 16.15 1.75
CA GLU A 77 2.51 17.28 2.04
C GLU A 77 1.65 17.67 0.83
N ALA A 78 2.25 17.79 -0.34
CA ALA A 78 1.54 18.18 -1.56
C ALA A 78 0.53 17.11 -2.04
N VAL A 79 0.89 15.83 -1.99
CA VAL A 79 -0.04 14.73 -2.33
C VAL A 79 -1.16 14.63 -1.29
N GLY A 80 -0.84 14.83 -0.01
CA GLY A 80 -1.85 14.88 1.06
C GLY A 80 -2.90 15.98 0.82
N ALA A 81 -2.47 17.16 0.39
CA ALA A 81 -3.37 18.25 0.03
C ALA A 81 -4.28 17.87 -1.16
N GLU A 82 -3.74 17.23 -2.20
CA GLU A 82 -4.56 16.72 -3.32
C GLU A 82 -5.56 15.65 -2.86
N CYS A 83 -5.15 14.77 -1.94
CA CYS A 83 -6.03 13.76 -1.36
C CYS A 83 -7.20 14.40 -0.60
N GLU A 84 -6.96 15.39 0.25
CA GLU A 84 -8.01 16.12 0.96
C GLU A 84 -8.96 16.83 0.01
N GLU A 85 -8.43 17.55 -0.98
CA GLU A 85 -9.25 18.21 -2.00
C GLU A 85 -10.10 17.21 -2.81
N ALA A 86 -9.58 16.00 -3.02
CA ALA A 86 -10.26 14.91 -3.69
C ALA A 86 -11.15 14.07 -2.75
N GLN A 87 -11.21 14.40 -1.46
CA GLN A 87 -11.95 13.65 -0.45
C GLN A 87 -11.51 12.17 -0.35
N VAL A 88 -10.21 11.93 -0.50
CA VAL A 88 -9.59 10.61 -0.33
C VAL A 88 -9.23 10.43 1.14
N ASP A 89 -9.75 9.37 1.76
CA ASP A 89 -9.46 9.05 3.16
C ASP A 89 -8.18 8.23 3.31
N VAL A 90 -7.91 7.35 2.34
CA VAL A 90 -6.75 6.44 2.38
C VAL A 90 -6.00 6.49 1.05
N TRP A 91 -4.77 6.97 1.09
CA TRP A 91 -3.85 6.90 -0.03
C TRP A 91 -3.08 5.57 -0.02
N LEU A 92 -3.26 4.75 -1.08
CA LEU A 92 -2.65 3.42 -1.22
C LEU A 92 -1.20 3.53 -1.71
N ALA A 93 -0.37 4.16 -0.91
CA ALA A 93 1.05 4.42 -1.11
C ALA A 93 1.71 4.73 0.25
N PRO A 94 3.06 4.87 0.34
CA PRO A 94 4.05 4.56 -0.69
C PRO A 94 4.21 3.06 -0.95
N ALA A 95 4.83 2.70 -2.09
CA ALA A 95 5.16 1.32 -2.39
C ALA A 95 6.62 1.04 -2.00
N VAL A 96 6.83 0.15 -1.04
CA VAL A 96 8.13 -0.01 -0.35
C VAL A 96 8.77 -1.38 -0.54
N ASN A 97 8.35 -2.13 -1.56
CA ASN A 97 9.10 -3.29 -2.01
C ASN A 97 10.45 -2.84 -2.61
N ILE A 98 11.43 -3.74 -2.62
CA ILE A 98 12.78 -3.38 -3.07
C ILE A 98 13.07 -3.87 -4.49
N HIS A 99 13.96 -3.19 -5.19
CA HIS A 99 14.39 -3.57 -6.54
C HIS A 99 15.30 -4.80 -6.49
N ARG A 100 14.73 -6.01 -6.56
CA ARG A 100 15.49 -7.29 -6.57
C ARG A 100 15.78 -7.78 -7.96
N ASN A 101 14.83 -7.60 -8.87
CA ASN A 101 14.95 -8.04 -10.24
C ASN A 101 14.60 -6.86 -11.17
N PRO A 102 15.49 -6.47 -12.09
CA PRO A 102 15.21 -5.36 -13.00
C PRO A 102 14.02 -5.62 -13.93
N LEU A 103 13.63 -6.88 -14.10
CA LEU A 103 12.47 -7.28 -14.91
C LEU A 103 11.14 -7.24 -14.14
N CYS A 104 11.14 -6.87 -12.87
CA CYS A 104 9.88 -6.68 -12.13
C CYS A 104 9.10 -5.50 -12.71
N GLY A 105 7.88 -5.75 -13.17
CA GLY A 105 7.05 -4.77 -13.87
C GLY A 105 6.59 -3.59 -13.03
N ARG A 106 6.81 -3.63 -11.70
CA ARG A 106 6.43 -2.57 -10.76
C ARG A 106 7.60 -1.79 -10.17
N ASN A 107 8.83 -2.00 -10.65
CA ASN A 107 9.99 -1.26 -10.15
C ASN A 107 9.84 0.27 -10.29
N PHE A 108 9.03 0.75 -11.23
CA PHE A 108 8.77 2.19 -11.40
C PHE A 108 8.09 2.83 -10.18
N GLU A 109 7.34 2.05 -9.40
CA GLU A 109 6.64 2.54 -8.21
C GLU A 109 7.35 2.18 -6.87
N TYR A 110 8.59 1.70 -6.93
CA TYR A 110 9.42 1.39 -5.78
C TYR A 110 10.63 2.33 -5.73
N PHE A 111 11.19 2.58 -4.53
CA PHE A 111 12.25 3.57 -4.34
C PHE A 111 13.63 3.09 -4.76
N SER A 112 14.06 1.90 -4.30
CA SER A 112 15.46 1.48 -4.40
C SER A 112 15.61 -0.02 -4.15
N GLU A 113 16.80 -0.55 -4.46
CA GLU A 113 17.25 -1.86 -3.98
C GLU A 113 17.68 -1.84 -2.48
N ASP A 114 18.00 -0.65 -1.96
CA ASP A 114 18.41 -0.45 -0.57
C ASP A 114 17.17 -0.32 0.35
N PRO A 115 16.96 -1.25 1.29
CA PRO A 115 15.82 -1.21 2.19
C PRO A 115 15.86 -0.04 3.17
N PHE A 116 17.05 0.43 3.54
CA PHE A 116 17.18 1.58 4.44
C PHE A 116 16.80 2.88 3.73
N LEU A 117 17.33 3.13 2.53
CA LEU A 117 16.95 4.28 1.72
C LEU A 117 15.45 4.29 1.45
N THR A 118 14.89 3.14 1.02
CA THR A 118 13.44 2.96 0.84
C THR A 118 12.66 3.35 2.10
N GLY A 119 13.08 2.86 3.26
CA GLY A 119 12.42 3.18 4.54
C GLY A 119 12.52 4.65 4.90
N VAL A 120 13.67 5.30 4.66
CA VAL A 120 13.85 6.74 4.97
C VAL A 120 12.97 7.61 4.06
N CYS A 121 12.94 7.32 2.76
CA CYS A 121 12.07 8.01 1.81
C CYS A 121 10.59 7.86 2.21
N ALA A 122 10.15 6.63 2.40
CA ALA A 122 8.78 6.31 2.74
C ALA A 122 8.34 6.96 4.08
N CYS A 123 9.21 6.97 5.09
CA CYS A 123 8.93 7.64 6.36
C CYS A 123 8.75 9.15 6.20
N ALA A 124 9.59 9.79 5.39
CA ALA A 124 9.49 11.24 5.16
C ALA A 124 8.18 11.59 4.44
N ILE A 125 7.84 10.85 3.40
CA ILE A 125 6.58 11.01 2.64
C ILE A 125 5.37 10.79 3.55
N THR A 126 5.35 9.69 4.30
CA THR A 126 4.25 9.35 5.23
C THR A 126 4.02 10.45 6.24
N LYS A 127 5.10 11.02 6.81
CA LYS A 127 5.01 12.15 7.74
C LYS A 127 4.46 13.39 7.05
N GLY A 128 4.93 13.72 5.86
CA GLY A 128 4.42 14.84 5.08
C GLY A 128 2.92 14.79 4.89
N VAL A 129 2.36 13.59 4.62
CA VAL A 129 0.91 13.40 4.53
C VAL A 129 0.26 13.49 5.93
N GLN A 130 0.63 12.60 6.85
CA GLN A 130 -0.14 12.36 8.08
C GLN A 130 0.00 13.48 9.14
N GLU A 131 1.06 14.27 9.10
CA GLU A 131 1.28 15.40 10.03
C GLU A 131 0.51 16.66 9.60
N ASN A 132 0.17 16.78 8.31
CA ASN A 132 -0.46 17.97 7.75
C ASN A 132 -1.92 17.75 7.29
N HIS A 133 -2.33 16.49 7.06
CA HIS A 133 -3.60 16.15 6.43
C HIS A 133 -4.34 15.03 7.14
N GLN A 134 -5.68 15.03 7.03
CA GLN A 134 -6.55 13.98 7.57
C GLN A 134 -6.63 12.76 6.62
N VAL A 135 -5.50 12.35 6.08
CA VAL A 135 -5.37 11.26 5.11
C VAL A 135 -4.53 10.13 5.71
N LEU A 136 -5.02 8.91 5.65
CA LEU A 136 -4.24 7.74 6.04
C LEU A 136 -3.33 7.31 4.89
N VAL A 137 -2.08 7.04 5.22
CA VAL A 137 -1.11 6.44 4.30
C VAL A 137 -1.13 4.94 4.46
N CYS A 138 -1.25 4.19 3.36
CA CYS A 138 -1.29 2.74 3.33
C CYS A 138 -0.12 2.15 2.53
N PRO A 139 1.07 2.02 3.14
CA PRO A 139 2.23 1.43 2.48
C PRO A 139 1.96 0.02 1.98
N LYS A 140 2.60 -0.32 0.86
CA LYS A 140 2.39 -1.57 0.15
C LYS A 140 3.69 -2.12 -0.44
N HIS A 141 3.81 -3.41 -0.69
CA HIS A 141 2.91 -4.53 -0.41
C HIS A 141 3.56 -5.43 0.63
N PHE A 142 2.95 -5.59 1.76
CA PHE A 142 3.46 -6.34 2.91
C PHE A 142 3.15 -7.84 2.78
N ALA A 143 4.15 -8.69 2.43
CA ALA A 143 5.53 -8.37 2.15
C ALA A 143 6.09 -9.27 1.03
N VAL A 144 7.33 -8.98 0.62
CA VAL A 144 8.10 -9.83 -0.32
C VAL A 144 7.42 -9.95 -1.69
N ASN A 145 6.87 -8.85 -2.21
CA ASN A 145 6.28 -8.80 -3.55
C ASN A 145 7.24 -8.12 -4.54
N GLU A 146 8.39 -8.71 -4.78
CA GLU A 146 9.41 -8.23 -5.73
C GLU A 146 9.33 -8.94 -7.09
N GLN A 147 8.24 -9.68 -7.33
CA GLN A 147 7.95 -10.35 -8.60
C GLN A 147 6.47 -10.22 -8.94
N GLU A 148 6.16 -9.77 -10.17
CA GLU A 148 4.79 -9.65 -10.65
C GLU A 148 4.28 -10.89 -11.36
N THR A 149 5.17 -11.70 -11.95
CA THR A 149 4.78 -12.95 -12.60
C THR A 149 4.16 -13.90 -11.58
N TYR A 150 2.91 -14.28 -11.81
CA TYR A 150 2.12 -15.13 -10.91
C TYR A 150 1.98 -14.59 -9.47
N ARG A 151 2.07 -13.28 -9.26
CA ARG A 151 1.97 -12.71 -7.90
C ARG A 151 0.73 -13.13 -7.13
N ARG A 152 -0.34 -13.45 -7.83
CA ARG A 152 -1.57 -14.06 -7.28
C ARG A 152 -1.95 -15.27 -8.11
N GLY A 153 -2.54 -16.28 -7.46
CA GLY A 153 -3.08 -17.45 -8.14
C GLY A 153 -4.25 -17.10 -9.05
N ASN A 154 -4.53 -18.00 -9.97
CA ASN A 154 -5.71 -17.91 -10.82
C ASN A 154 -6.29 -19.32 -11.03
N ALA A 155 -7.40 -19.60 -10.37
CA ALA A 155 -8.06 -20.90 -10.42
C ALA A 155 -8.54 -21.27 -11.84
N LYS A 156 -8.99 -20.29 -12.64
CA LYS A 156 -9.45 -20.53 -14.02
C LYS A 156 -8.29 -20.92 -14.94
N LYS A 157 -7.09 -20.37 -14.69
CA LYS A 157 -5.87 -20.68 -15.45
C LYS A 157 -5.02 -21.78 -14.81
N GLN A 158 -5.48 -22.35 -13.69
CA GLN A 158 -4.86 -23.47 -12.99
C GLN A 158 -3.40 -23.23 -12.56
N TYR A 159 -3.06 -22.03 -12.12
CA TYR A 159 -1.79 -21.77 -11.45
C TYR A 159 -1.98 -21.11 -10.08
N ASP A 160 -1.06 -21.38 -9.18
CA ASP A 160 -1.03 -20.82 -7.84
C ASP A 160 -0.24 -19.52 -7.78
N ALA A 161 -0.38 -18.79 -6.68
CA ALA A 161 0.44 -17.61 -6.43
C ALA A 161 1.92 -18.01 -6.24
N VAL A 162 2.81 -17.14 -6.68
CA VAL A 162 4.24 -17.33 -6.44
C VAL A 162 4.52 -17.44 -4.94
N ASP A 163 5.41 -18.36 -4.59
CA ASP A 163 5.92 -18.54 -3.23
C ASP A 163 7.32 -17.95 -3.12
N SER A 164 7.46 -16.92 -2.32
CA SER A 164 8.74 -16.28 -2.02
C SER A 164 9.42 -17.03 -0.90
N VAL A 165 10.31 -17.96 -1.26
CA VAL A 165 11.07 -18.78 -0.28
C VAL A 165 12.27 -17.98 0.22
N ILE A 166 12.24 -17.60 1.49
CA ILE A 166 13.28 -16.78 2.11
C ILE A 166 13.57 -17.21 3.54
N THR A 167 14.78 -16.89 4.01
CA THR A 167 15.14 -17.06 5.43
C THR A 167 14.55 -15.91 6.27
N GLU A 168 14.30 -16.15 7.55
CA GLU A 168 13.83 -15.10 8.46
C GLU A 168 14.80 -13.91 8.52
N ARG A 169 16.11 -14.18 8.51
CA ARG A 169 17.12 -13.12 8.51
C ARG A 169 16.98 -12.23 7.27
N ALA A 170 16.89 -12.80 6.08
CA ALA A 170 16.72 -12.04 4.84
C ALA A 170 15.39 -11.28 4.85
N ALA A 171 14.31 -11.90 5.34
CA ALA A 171 13.03 -11.22 5.50
C ALA A 171 13.18 -9.96 6.36
N ARG A 172 13.75 -10.07 7.54
CA ARG A 172 13.85 -8.96 8.50
C ARG A 172 14.83 -7.88 8.08
N GLU A 173 16.00 -8.25 7.56
CA GLU A 173 17.05 -7.28 7.22
C GLU A 173 16.76 -6.52 5.92
N LEU A 174 16.05 -7.13 4.97
CA LEU A 174 15.80 -6.56 3.65
C LEU A 174 14.31 -6.20 3.43
N TYR A 175 13.45 -7.20 3.36
CA TYR A 175 12.09 -7.03 2.85
C TYR A 175 11.11 -6.41 3.85
N LEU A 176 11.31 -6.65 5.13
CA LEU A 176 10.48 -6.10 6.21
C LEU A 176 11.02 -4.78 6.75
N LYS A 177 12.29 -4.46 6.48
CA LYS A 177 12.96 -3.29 7.04
C LYS A 177 12.26 -1.96 6.74
N PRO A 178 11.80 -1.66 5.52
CA PRO A 178 11.07 -0.43 5.23
C PRO A 178 9.76 -0.33 6.04
N PHE A 179 9.03 -1.44 6.16
CA PHE A 179 7.77 -1.48 6.91
C PHE A 179 8.00 -1.30 8.42
N GLU A 180 9.03 -1.94 8.99
CA GLU A 180 9.42 -1.71 10.39
C GLU A 180 9.69 -0.22 10.66
N MET A 181 10.41 0.43 9.75
CA MET A 181 10.70 1.85 9.87
C MET A 181 9.43 2.70 9.79
N LEU A 182 8.52 2.39 8.89
CA LEU A 182 7.23 3.08 8.75
C LEU A 182 6.38 2.98 10.02
N VAL A 183 6.28 1.79 10.61
CA VAL A 183 5.55 1.59 11.87
C VAL A 183 6.22 2.37 13.00
N LYS A 184 7.51 2.12 13.25
CA LYS A 184 8.22 2.65 14.42
C LYS A 184 8.61 4.13 14.33
N LYS A 185 8.79 4.68 13.12
CA LYS A 185 9.32 6.04 12.92
C LYS A 185 8.34 7.01 12.28
N ALA A 186 7.34 6.52 11.56
CA ALA A 186 6.34 7.35 10.90
C ALA A 186 4.91 7.10 11.41
N ASN A 187 4.72 6.20 12.38
CA ASN A 187 3.42 5.92 12.99
C ASN A 187 2.34 5.62 11.92
N VAL A 188 2.68 4.81 10.93
CA VAL A 188 1.72 4.40 9.89
C VAL A 188 0.60 3.56 10.50
N ARG A 189 -0.64 3.79 10.10
CA ARG A 189 -1.83 3.16 10.70
C ARG A 189 -2.54 2.17 9.78
N CYS A 190 -2.12 2.10 8.53
CA CYS A 190 -2.66 1.19 7.54
C CYS A 190 -1.50 0.54 6.79
N ILE A 191 -1.60 -0.73 6.47
CA ILE A 191 -0.61 -1.45 5.65
C ILE A 191 -1.35 -2.42 4.75
N MET A 192 -1.02 -2.43 3.45
CA MET A 192 -1.58 -3.36 2.47
C MET A 192 -0.75 -4.63 2.39
N THR A 193 -1.36 -5.78 2.67
CA THR A 193 -0.70 -7.09 2.47
C THR A 193 -0.54 -7.41 0.99
N SER A 194 0.49 -8.19 0.67
CA SER A 194 0.75 -8.67 -0.68
C SER A 194 -0.05 -9.93 -1.03
N PHE A 195 -0.13 -10.26 -2.33
CA PHE A 195 -0.88 -11.42 -2.80
C PHE A 195 -0.08 -12.73 -2.84
N ASN A 196 1.25 -12.63 -2.86
CA ASN A 196 2.14 -13.80 -2.92
C ASN A 196 2.11 -14.61 -1.63
N LYS A 197 2.63 -15.83 -1.73
CA LYS A 197 2.99 -16.62 -0.55
C LYS A 197 4.39 -16.27 -0.06
N ILE A 198 4.64 -16.53 1.21
CA ILE A 198 5.96 -16.48 1.85
C ILE A 198 6.12 -17.81 2.57
N ASN A 199 7.09 -18.63 2.13
CA ASN A 199 7.35 -19.97 2.68
C ASN A 199 6.07 -20.81 2.78
N GLY A 200 5.27 -20.83 1.71
CA GLY A 200 4.06 -21.63 1.59
C GLY A 200 2.76 -20.97 2.10
N ILE A 201 2.83 -19.86 2.84
CA ILE A 201 1.66 -19.20 3.44
C ILE A 201 1.37 -17.87 2.74
N PHE A 202 0.13 -17.62 2.33
CA PHE A 202 -0.28 -16.33 1.76
C PHE A 202 0.01 -15.19 2.75
N ALA A 203 0.63 -14.11 2.28
CA ALA A 203 1.04 -13.00 3.13
C ALA A 203 -0.10 -12.45 4.00
N GLY A 204 -1.29 -12.25 3.43
CA GLY A 204 -2.46 -11.76 4.17
C GLY A 204 -3.05 -12.75 5.19
N GLY A 205 -2.74 -14.05 5.07
CA GLY A 205 -3.14 -15.10 6.01
C GLY A 205 -2.01 -15.56 6.94
N ASN A 206 -0.83 -14.94 6.86
CA ASN A 206 0.34 -15.32 7.64
C ASN A 206 0.31 -14.66 9.03
N SER A 207 -0.06 -15.43 10.05
CA SER A 207 -0.16 -14.94 11.42
C SER A 207 1.19 -14.48 11.99
N ASP A 208 2.29 -15.15 11.66
CA ASP A 208 3.62 -14.72 12.10
C ASP A 208 3.97 -13.34 11.53
N LEU A 209 3.62 -13.11 10.26
CA LEU A 209 3.85 -11.84 9.60
C LEU A 209 2.92 -10.73 10.14
N CYS A 210 1.60 -10.99 10.13
CA CYS A 210 0.60 -9.96 10.37
C CYS A 210 0.29 -9.71 11.86
N ASN A 211 0.47 -10.71 12.72
CA ASN A 211 0.23 -10.56 14.14
C ASN A 211 1.53 -10.45 14.91
N ARG A 212 2.35 -11.51 14.92
CA ARG A 212 3.56 -11.52 15.74
C ARG A 212 4.54 -10.40 15.34
N ILE A 213 4.94 -10.31 14.07
CA ILE A 213 5.92 -9.31 13.65
C ILE A 213 5.30 -7.90 13.61
N LEU A 214 4.21 -7.73 12.86
CA LEU A 214 3.66 -6.40 12.61
C LEU A 214 3.05 -5.77 13.87
N ARG A 215 2.25 -6.52 14.65
CA ARG A 215 1.50 -5.96 15.77
C ARG A 215 2.18 -6.15 17.13
N GLU A 216 2.74 -7.34 17.39
CA GLU A 216 3.30 -7.63 18.72
C GLU A 216 4.74 -7.12 18.86
N GLU A 217 5.60 -7.30 17.82
CA GLU A 217 7.00 -6.86 17.89
C GLU A 217 7.18 -5.38 17.55
N TRP A 218 6.40 -4.85 16.60
CA TRP A 218 6.57 -3.47 16.15
C TRP A 218 5.59 -2.47 16.78
N GLY A 219 4.43 -2.93 17.29
CA GLY A 219 3.37 -2.11 17.87
C GLY A 219 2.33 -1.72 16.85
#